data_94872ebace63e62c8742b7908e45e466
#
_entry.id   94872ebace63e62c8742b7908e45e466
#
_cell.length_a   1.000
_cell.length_b   1.000
_cell.length_c   1.000
_cell.angle_alpha   90.00
_cell.angle_beta   90.00
_cell.angle_gamma   90.00
#
_symmetry.space_group_name_H-M   'P 1'
#
loop_
_entity.id
_entity.type
_entity.pdbx_description
1 polymer ?
#
loop_
_entity_poly.entity_id
_entity_poly.type
_entity_poly.pdbx_seq_one_letter_code
_entity_poly.pdbx_strand_id
1 'polypeptide(L)'
;MTDSAKKFINPITFEAISQNKVLCEDTENWDKSQDYNHIDIGKWSDIFVIAPASANTINAIANGLANNLLLQTALAYPRMKLIAPAANTNMLKNPITQASLKMLKLC
;
A
#
# COMPACT_ATOMS: atom_id res chain seq x y z
N MET A 1 -2.46 -1.31 -6.78
CA MET A 1 -3.04 -2.58 -6.28
C MET A 1 -1.97 -3.64 -6.18
N THR A 2 -2.02 -4.45 -5.13
CA THR A 2 -1.13 -5.61 -5.00
C THR A 2 -1.58 -6.75 -5.90
N ASP A 3 -0.66 -7.69 -6.20
CA ASP A 3 -1.01 -8.89 -6.97
C ASP A 3 -2.08 -9.72 -6.27
N SER A 4 -2.07 -9.78 -4.95
CA SER A 4 -3.10 -10.48 -4.19
C SER A 4 -4.48 -9.84 -4.35
N ALA A 5 -4.55 -8.51 -4.37
CA ALA A 5 -5.81 -7.80 -4.55
C ALA A 5 -6.43 -8.07 -5.93
N LYS A 6 -5.61 -8.27 -6.94
CA LYS A 6 -6.07 -8.58 -8.31
C LYS A 6 -6.83 -9.90 -8.40
N LYS A 7 -6.66 -10.79 -7.43
CA LYS A 7 -7.42 -12.04 -7.36
C LYS A 7 -8.89 -11.83 -7.01
N PHE A 8 -9.22 -10.68 -6.46
CA PHE A 8 -10.58 -10.34 -6.02
C PHE A 8 -11.26 -9.31 -6.93
N ILE A 9 -10.51 -8.30 -7.37
CA ILE A 9 -11.05 -7.21 -8.18
C ILE A 9 -10.07 -6.89 -9.30
N ASN A 10 -10.59 -6.76 -10.52
CA ASN A 10 -9.77 -6.35 -11.66
C ASN A 10 -9.42 -4.85 -11.55
N PRO A 11 -8.17 -4.46 -11.81
CA PRO A 11 -7.76 -3.05 -11.78
C PRO A 11 -8.64 -2.12 -12.64
N ILE A 12 -9.17 -2.60 -13.75
CA ILE A 12 -10.01 -1.79 -14.64
C ILE A 12 -11.27 -1.28 -13.93
N THR A 13 -11.77 -2.01 -12.93
CA THR A 13 -12.93 -1.58 -12.15
C THR A 13 -12.62 -0.27 -11.43
N PHE A 14 -11.46 -0.18 -10.80
CA PHE A 14 -11.05 1.04 -10.12
C PHE A 14 -10.68 2.16 -11.09
N GLU A 15 -10.13 1.83 -12.24
CA GLU A 15 -9.84 2.84 -13.28
C GLU A 15 -11.14 3.47 -13.78
N ALA A 16 -12.19 2.66 -13.98
CA ALA A 16 -13.48 3.15 -14.44
C ALA A 16 -14.14 4.07 -13.40
N ILE A 17 -14.05 3.72 -12.13
CA ILE A 17 -14.70 4.49 -11.05
C ILE A 17 -13.92 5.76 -10.72
N SER A 18 -12.60 5.65 -10.59
CA SER A 18 -11.74 6.77 -10.19
C SER A 18 -11.37 7.68 -11.33
N GLN A 19 -11.52 7.24 -12.57
CA GLN A 19 -11.06 7.93 -13.79
C GLN A 19 -9.54 8.18 -13.76
N ASN A 20 -8.82 7.36 -13.02
CA ASN A 20 -7.36 7.40 -12.94
C ASN A 20 -6.80 6.01 -13.20
N LYS A 21 -5.56 5.99 -13.72
CA LYS A 21 -4.86 4.73 -13.97
C LYS A 21 -4.50 4.05 -12.66
N VAL A 22 -4.67 2.74 -12.60
CA VAL A 22 -4.28 1.93 -11.43
C VAL A 22 -2.86 1.44 -11.61
N LEU A 23 -2.02 1.67 -10.60
CA LEU A 23 -0.65 1.15 -10.59
C LEU A 23 -0.62 -0.26 -10.01
N CYS A 24 0.07 -1.15 -10.71
CA CYS A 24 0.28 -2.55 -10.33
C CYS A 24 1.75 -2.90 -10.54
N GLU A 25 2.19 -4.06 -10.04
CA GLU A 25 3.58 -4.51 -10.21
C GLU A 25 3.98 -4.60 -11.68
N ASP A 26 3.08 -5.11 -12.51
CA ASP A 26 3.32 -5.30 -13.95
C ASP A 26 3.17 -4.04 -14.78
N THR A 27 2.61 -2.97 -14.22
CA THR A 27 2.44 -1.70 -14.92
C THR A 27 3.39 -0.62 -14.43
N GLU A 28 4.18 -0.89 -13.39
CA GLU A 28 5.16 0.06 -12.89
C GLU A 28 6.23 0.31 -13.94
N ASN A 29 6.39 1.56 -14.31
CA ASN A 29 7.37 1.96 -15.31
C ASN A 29 8.44 2.84 -14.65
N TRP A 30 9.68 2.42 -14.74
CA TRP A 30 10.83 3.15 -14.22
C TRP A 30 11.34 4.24 -15.19
N ASP A 31 10.69 4.38 -16.34
CA ASP A 31 11.03 5.43 -17.29
C ASP A 31 10.53 6.78 -16.76
N LYS A 32 11.48 7.67 -16.49
CA LYS A 32 11.22 9.01 -15.95
C LYS A 32 10.42 9.91 -16.90
N SER A 33 10.23 9.50 -18.14
CA SER A 33 9.41 10.25 -19.11
C SER A 33 7.92 10.02 -18.94
N GLN A 34 7.48 9.10 -18.07
CA GLN A 34 6.07 8.79 -17.85
C GLN A 34 5.61 9.28 -16.48
N ASP A 35 4.45 9.94 -16.47
CA ASP A 35 3.92 10.69 -15.31
C ASP A 35 3.31 9.83 -14.19
N TYR A 36 3.36 8.49 -14.30
CA TYR A 36 2.69 7.62 -13.35
C TYR A 36 3.62 6.53 -12.81
N ASN A 37 4.43 6.88 -11.83
CA ASN A 37 5.11 5.90 -10.99
C ASN A 37 4.76 6.16 -9.52
N HIS A 38 5.23 5.29 -8.61
CA HIS A 38 4.92 5.41 -7.19
C HIS A 38 5.41 6.71 -6.55
N ILE A 39 6.46 7.34 -7.11
CA ILE A 39 7.00 8.60 -6.61
C ILE A 39 6.11 9.77 -7.03
N ASP A 40 5.67 9.79 -8.28
CA ASP A 40 4.82 10.87 -8.80
C ASP A 40 3.46 10.87 -8.12
N ILE A 41 2.87 9.71 -7.90
CA ILE A 41 1.62 9.58 -7.16
C ILE A 41 1.79 10.03 -5.72
N GLY A 42 2.94 9.72 -5.11
CA GLY A 42 3.26 10.18 -3.76
C GLY A 42 3.35 11.70 -3.65
N LYS A 43 3.83 12.36 -4.69
CA LYS A 43 3.88 13.83 -4.73
C LYS A 43 2.51 14.45 -4.96
N TRP A 44 1.68 13.79 -5.74
CA TRP A 44 0.35 14.29 -6.09
C TRP A 44 -0.66 14.13 -4.95
N SER A 45 -0.61 13.02 -4.22
CA SER A 45 -1.65 12.67 -3.24
C SER A 45 -1.46 13.39 -1.90
N ASP A 46 -2.57 13.74 -1.29
CA ASP A 46 -2.60 14.42 0.00
C ASP A 46 -2.58 13.44 1.18
N ILE A 47 -3.11 12.25 0.98
CA ILE A 47 -3.18 11.20 1.99
C ILE A 47 -3.05 9.84 1.31
N PHE A 48 -2.43 8.90 2.00
CA PHE A 48 -2.27 7.54 1.52
C PHE A 48 -3.04 6.58 2.40
N VAL A 49 -4.05 5.93 1.83
CA VAL A 49 -4.90 4.98 2.55
C VAL A 49 -4.60 3.56 2.08
N ILE A 50 -4.28 2.67 3.04
CA ILE A 50 -4.08 1.25 2.76
C ILE A 50 -5.29 0.52 3.32
N ALA A 51 -6.19 0.10 2.43
CA ALA A 51 -7.49 -0.47 2.80
C ALA A 51 -7.92 -1.56 1.82
N PRO A 52 -8.08 -2.78 2.29
CA PRO A 52 -7.71 -3.30 3.59
C PRO A 52 -6.21 -3.56 3.70
N ALA A 53 -5.68 -3.54 4.90
CA ALA A 53 -4.29 -3.89 5.17
C ALA A 53 -4.22 -5.25 5.89
N SER A 54 -3.62 -6.24 5.26
CA SER A 54 -3.40 -7.55 5.87
C SER A 54 -2.34 -7.48 6.97
N ALA A 55 -2.32 -8.48 7.86
CA ALA A 55 -1.28 -8.58 8.87
C ALA A 55 0.12 -8.64 8.25
N ASN A 56 0.29 -9.34 7.13
CA ASN A 56 1.55 -9.38 6.41
C ASN A 56 1.99 -7.98 5.95
N THR A 57 1.08 -7.21 5.39
CA THR A 57 1.38 -5.84 4.94
C THR A 57 1.74 -4.94 6.12
N ILE A 58 0.98 -5.02 7.21
CA ILE A 58 1.24 -4.23 8.43
C ILE A 58 2.64 -4.51 8.96
N ASN A 59 2.99 -5.79 9.10
CA ASN A 59 4.30 -6.20 9.61
C ASN A 59 5.43 -5.82 8.65
N ALA A 60 5.19 -5.92 7.34
CA ALA A 60 6.17 -5.53 6.34
C ALA A 60 6.46 -4.02 6.37
N ILE A 61 5.42 -3.20 6.46
CA ILE A 61 5.58 -1.75 6.55
C ILE A 61 6.36 -1.37 7.82
N ALA A 62 6.01 -1.96 8.94
CA ALA A 62 6.67 -1.67 10.22
C ALA A 62 8.15 -2.03 10.21
N ASN A 63 8.54 -3.04 9.44
CA ASN A 63 9.93 -3.47 9.30
C ASN A 63 10.66 -2.80 8.13
N GLY A 64 10.04 -1.86 7.45
CA GLY A 64 10.69 -1.13 6.37
C GLY A 64 10.93 -1.92 5.10
N LEU A 65 10.17 -2.99 4.89
CA LEU A 65 10.31 -3.79 3.67
C LEU A 65 9.78 -3.04 2.46
N ALA A 66 10.43 -3.20 1.33
CA ALA A 66 10.09 -2.52 0.08
C ALA A 66 10.17 -3.47 -1.13
N ASN A 67 9.71 -4.71 -0.94
CA ASN A 67 9.83 -5.74 -1.97
C ASN A 67 8.63 -5.81 -2.93
N ASN A 68 7.69 -4.89 -2.83
CA ASN A 68 6.63 -4.72 -3.82
C ASN A 68 6.27 -3.24 -3.97
N LEU A 69 5.42 -2.92 -4.94
CA LEU A 69 5.05 -1.55 -5.26
C LEU A 69 4.36 -0.84 -4.09
N LEU A 70 3.43 -1.51 -3.41
CA LEU A 70 2.74 -0.95 -2.26
C LEU A 70 3.72 -0.56 -1.15
N LEU A 71 4.64 -1.46 -0.81
CA LEU A 71 5.61 -1.23 0.26
C LEU A 71 6.60 -0.13 -0.11
N GLN A 72 7.04 -0.08 -1.37
CA GLN A 72 7.89 0.99 -1.87
C GLN A 72 7.19 2.34 -1.78
N THR A 73 5.93 2.39 -2.16
CA THR A 73 5.13 3.61 -2.09
C THR A 73 4.95 4.05 -0.64
N ALA A 74 4.61 3.13 0.25
CA ALA A 74 4.40 3.43 1.66
C ALA A 74 5.69 3.95 2.33
N LEU A 75 6.84 3.35 2.00
CA LEU A 75 8.12 3.74 2.56
C LEU A 75 8.53 5.14 2.09
N ALA A 76 8.27 5.46 0.83
CA ALA A 76 8.66 6.73 0.24
C ALA A 76 7.67 7.86 0.51
N TYR A 77 6.44 7.56 0.94
CA TYR A 77 5.39 8.57 1.10
C TYR A 77 5.64 9.42 2.35
N PRO A 78 5.81 10.73 2.21
CA PRO A 78 6.25 11.60 3.32
C PRO A 78 5.11 12.17 4.16
N ARG A 79 3.85 12.00 3.73
CA ARG A 79 2.70 12.60 4.39
C ARG A 79 1.89 11.57 5.15
N MET A 80 0.68 11.94 5.59
CA MET A 80 -0.17 11.09 6.42
C MET A 80 -0.56 9.80 5.70
N LYS A 81 -0.42 8.68 6.42
CA LYS A 81 -0.88 7.38 5.99
C LYS A 81 -1.96 6.89 6.93
N LEU A 82 -3.03 6.33 6.37
CA LEU A 82 -4.08 5.67 7.12
C LEU A 82 -4.07 4.18 6.77
N ILE A 83 -4.18 3.36 7.79
CA ILE A 83 -4.19 1.91 7.61
C ILE A 83 -5.50 1.36 8.18
N ALA A 84 -6.21 0.57 7.38
CA ALA A 84 -7.42 -0.12 7.80
C ALA A 84 -7.11 -1.62 7.96
N PRO A 85 -6.72 -2.07 9.16
CA PRO A 85 -6.33 -3.47 9.38
C PRO A 85 -7.50 -4.41 9.12
N ALA A 86 -7.24 -5.50 8.39
CA ALA A 86 -8.22 -6.55 8.16
C ALA A 86 -7.48 -7.87 8.05
N ALA A 87 -7.63 -8.71 9.06
CA ALA A 87 -6.99 -10.01 9.11
C ALA A 87 -7.74 -10.92 10.07
N ASN A 88 -7.40 -12.21 10.04
CA ASN A 88 -7.88 -13.17 11.02
C ASN A 88 -7.60 -12.65 12.43
N THR A 89 -8.54 -12.88 13.36
CA THR A 89 -8.45 -12.39 14.73
C THR A 89 -7.13 -12.79 15.41
N ASN A 90 -6.70 -14.03 15.23
CA ASN A 90 -5.47 -14.52 15.84
C ASN A 90 -4.23 -13.82 15.27
N MET A 91 -4.25 -13.49 13.98
CA MET A 91 -3.17 -12.72 13.35
C MET A 91 -3.11 -11.29 13.88
N LEU A 92 -4.27 -10.66 14.07
CA LEU A 92 -4.33 -9.30 14.65
C LEU A 92 -3.93 -9.27 16.12
N LYS A 93 -4.28 -10.30 16.89
CA LYS A 93 -3.92 -10.41 18.31
C LYS A 93 -2.49 -10.84 18.54
N ASN A 94 -1.79 -11.34 17.52
CA ASN A 94 -0.41 -11.78 17.66
C ASN A 94 0.45 -10.63 18.20
N PRO A 95 1.30 -10.86 19.21
CA PRO A 95 2.13 -9.80 19.79
C PRO A 95 3.03 -9.09 18.76
N ILE A 96 3.50 -9.78 17.74
CA ILE A 96 4.31 -9.17 16.68
C ILE A 96 3.48 -8.16 15.89
N THR A 97 2.26 -8.53 15.50
CA THR A 97 1.36 -7.63 14.77
C THR A 97 0.96 -6.44 15.64
N GLN A 98 0.68 -6.66 16.92
CA GLN A 98 0.36 -5.58 17.86
C GLN A 98 1.54 -4.61 18.03
N ALA A 99 2.76 -5.13 18.11
CA ALA A 99 3.96 -4.30 18.18
C ALA A 99 4.14 -3.48 16.89
N SER A 100 3.89 -4.07 15.73
CA SER A 100 3.95 -3.37 14.45
C SER A 100 2.94 -2.22 14.38
N LEU A 101 1.70 -2.46 14.82
CA LEU A 101 0.67 -1.42 14.84
C LEU A 101 1.05 -0.26 15.77
N LYS A 102 1.62 -0.56 16.93
CA LYS A 102 2.12 0.48 17.84
C LYS A 102 3.26 1.28 17.21
N MET A 103 4.19 0.61 16.56
CA MET A 103 5.31 1.27 15.88
C MET A 103 4.81 2.20 14.78
N LEU A 104 3.82 1.78 13.99
CA LEU A 104 3.27 2.61 12.92
C LEU A 104 2.54 3.83 13.44
N LYS A 105 1.94 3.77 14.62
CA LYS A 105 1.30 4.94 15.26
C LYS A 105 2.30 5.98 15.72
N LEU A 106 3.54 5.60 15.95
CA LEU A 106 4.58 6.52 16.40
C LEU A 106 5.29 7.20 15.23
N CYS A 107 5.05 6.72 14.03
CA CYS A 107 5.60 7.31 12.82
C CYS A 107 4.56 8.25 12.20
#